data_d6a5dd4b4d254df27a99c7b1789bebe2
#
_entry.id   d6a5dd4b4d254df27a99c7b1789bebe2
#
_cell.length_a   1.000
_cell.length_b   1.000
_cell.length_c   1.000
_cell.angle_alpha   90.00
_cell.angle_beta   90.00
_cell.angle_gamma   90.00
#
_symmetry.space_group_name_H-M   'P 1'
#
loop_
_entity.id
_entity.type
_entity.pdbx_description
1 polymer ?
#
loop_
_entity_poly.entity_id
_entity_poly.type
_entity_poly.pdbx_seq_one_letter_code
_entity_poly.pdbx_strand_id
1 'polypeptide(L)'
;LHKLSLNGYTADRCIARANGLIPPGSHLNHPTTHPGLIMLTIKGPSSRYCDGRNRRSFLKIGGLSFGMGGFSLADLYRAEASSPSPRSHKSVINIFLAGGPPHQDMWDIKTEAPSEVRGEFQPINTNVPGIQICEVFPKLAALMDKSAVIRSVVGCRGGHDGMQCFTGWEGNSLKNLGGRPSIGAAAARLFGPVDPSVPPFVGLAAPTRHVPWSDSGQAGFLGSAYSPFKPDGPGMQNMTLKGISFDRLQDRRRLLNELDTMRRDIDISGAMEGMDAFGQRALDVLTSSKLVDALDLSKEDPKIVARYGDGKPYNYQYDGAPTCNDQLLVARRLVEAGVRVVSLSYGRWDSHGQNFDLVRDHGGKLDQCLSALVNDLDERGMLDDVAIAVWGEFGRTPKINANAGRDHWTKVSCAWLAGGGLKTGQAIGATNRMGEEAVERPVDMQEVVATLYHTLGIDTHSTTIADPTGRPQFLVDSDPIAELIA
;
A
#
# COMPACT_ATOMS: atom_id res chain seq x y z
N LEU A 1 0.22 -55.52 -13.20
CA LEU A 1 -0.40 -55.81 -14.50
C LEU A 1 -1.08 -54.56 -15.01
N HIS A 2 -0.46 -53.75 -15.80
CA HIS A 2 -0.81 -53.32 -17.16
C HIS A 2 0.24 -52.32 -17.69
N LYS A 3 0.80 -52.72 -18.82
CA LYS A 3 1.67 -51.92 -19.71
C LYS A 3 0.91 -50.79 -20.36
N LEU A 4 1.58 -49.65 -20.62
CA LEU A 4 1.37 -48.76 -21.79
C LEU A 4 2.66 -47.96 -21.97
N SER A 5 3.37 -48.30 -22.91
CA SER A 5 3.72 -47.91 -24.28
C SER A 5 4.22 -46.47 -24.40
N LEU A 6 5.55 -46.36 -24.55
CA LEU A 6 6.27 -45.21 -25.10
C LEU A 6 6.11 -45.17 -26.63
N ASN A 7 5.73 -44.03 -27.19
CA ASN A 7 5.94 -43.73 -28.61
C ASN A 7 6.78 -42.46 -28.74
N GLY A 8 7.94 -42.69 -29.34
CA GLY A 8 8.93 -41.78 -29.78
C GLY A 8 8.56 -41.04 -31.06
N TYR A 9 9.16 -39.87 -31.19
CA TYR A 9 9.31 -39.22 -32.50
C TYR A 9 10.78 -38.87 -32.70
N THR A 10 11.33 -39.51 -33.73
CA THR A 10 12.65 -39.30 -34.31
C THR A 10 12.66 -38.05 -35.17
N ALA A 11 13.76 -37.31 -35.08
CA ALA A 11 14.11 -36.24 -36.01
C ALA A 11 14.55 -36.85 -37.35
N ASP A 12 14.03 -36.34 -38.46
CA ASP A 12 14.61 -36.56 -39.76
C ASP A 12 14.85 -35.26 -40.51
N ARG A 13 16.02 -35.24 -41.12
CA ARG A 13 16.63 -34.19 -41.94
C ARG A 13 15.88 -34.06 -43.27
N CYS A 14 15.70 -32.87 -43.77
CA CYS A 14 15.59 -32.60 -45.21
C CYS A 14 16.47 -31.42 -45.61
N ILE A 15 17.57 -31.78 -46.29
CA ILE A 15 18.38 -30.89 -47.10
C ILE A 15 17.82 -30.98 -48.52
N ALA A 16 17.42 -29.86 -49.12
CA ALA A 16 17.14 -29.77 -50.55
C ALA A 16 18.01 -28.66 -51.13
N ARG A 17 18.89 -29.08 -52.05
CA ARG A 17 19.65 -28.25 -52.98
C ARG A 17 18.71 -27.72 -54.06
N ALA A 18 18.89 -26.49 -54.51
CA ALA A 18 18.51 -26.06 -55.83
C ALA A 18 19.59 -25.14 -56.40
N ASN A 19 20.29 -25.63 -57.41
CA ASN A 19 21.13 -24.89 -58.34
C ASN A 19 20.24 -24.24 -59.41
N GLY A 20 20.62 -23.05 -59.93
CA GLY A 20 20.03 -22.50 -61.14
C GLY A 20 20.48 -21.10 -61.44
N LEU A 21 21.57 -21.01 -62.24
CA LEU A 21 21.87 -20.13 -63.39
C LEU A 21 21.53 -18.63 -63.36
N ILE A 22 22.62 -17.83 -63.47
CA ILE A 22 22.67 -16.41 -63.83
C ILE A 22 22.83 -16.26 -65.35
N PRO A 23 22.23 -15.24 -66.00
CA PRO A 23 22.89 -14.54 -67.13
C PRO A 23 23.16 -13.06 -66.84
N PRO A 24 24.10 -12.42 -67.57
CA PRO A 24 24.72 -11.18 -67.18
C PRO A 24 24.12 -9.96 -67.88
N GLY A 25 24.26 -8.82 -67.25
CA GLY A 25 24.26 -7.55 -67.99
C GLY A 25 23.64 -6.37 -67.32
N SER A 26 24.51 -5.40 -67.02
CA SER A 26 24.38 -3.95 -67.16
C SER A 26 24.04 -3.07 -65.94
N HIS A 27 25.01 -2.20 -65.73
CA HIS A 27 24.98 -0.80 -65.25
C HIS A 27 24.84 -0.50 -63.75
N LEU A 28 25.94 0.03 -63.26
CA LEU A 28 26.21 0.77 -62.04
C LEU A 28 25.20 1.88 -61.76
N ASN A 29 24.62 1.86 -60.59
CA ASN A 29 24.27 3.08 -59.86
C ASN A 29 24.30 2.73 -58.36
N HIS A 30 25.19 3.40 -57.62
CA HIS A 30 25.23 3.35 -56.17
C HIS A 30 24.00 4.01 -55.55
N PRO A 31 23.38 3.40 -54.55
CA PRO A 31 22.81 4.14 -53.46
C PRO A 31 23.42 3.72 -52.13
N THR A 32 23.70 4.72 -51.32
CA THR A 32 24.11 4.70 -49.97
C THR A 32 23.27 3.76 -49.13
N THR A 33 23.89 2.70 -48.59
CA THR A 33 23.24 1.78 -47.64
C THR A 33 23.23 2.37 -46.25
N HIS A 34 22.05 2.70 -45.77
CA HIS A 34 21.77 2.83 -44.31
C HIS A 34 21.75 1.43 -43.69
N PRO A 35 22.33 1.20 -42.51
CA PRO A 35 22.24 -0.09 -41.82
C PRO A 35 20.82 -0.31 -41.34
N GLY A 36 20.09 -1.23 -41.99
CA GLY A 36 18.78 -1.64 -41.50
C GLY A 36 18.86 -2.41 -40.21
N LEU A 37 18.12 -1.97 -39.24
CA LEU A 37 17.90 -2.67 -37.99
C LEU A 37 17.29 -4.06 -38.29
N ILE A 38 18.07 -5.11 -38.01
CA ILE A 38 17.59 -6.48 -38.06
C ILE A 38 16.71 -6.72 -36.82
N MET A 39 15.40 -6.71 -37.00
CA MET A 39 14.46 -7.06 -35.94
C MET A 39 14.31 -8.59 -35.86
N LEU A 40 14.70 -9.16 -34.72
CA LEU A 40 14.45 -10.57 -34.43
C LEU A 40 12.95 -10.81 -34.21
N THR A 41 12.31 -11.55 -35.11
CA THR A 41 10.90 -11.90 -34.99
C THR A 41 10.75 -13.34 -34.50
N ILE A 42 10.32 -13.55 -33.26
CA ILE A 42 9.97 -14.87 -32.74
C ILE A 42 8.50 -15.16 -33.08
N LYS A 43 8.23 -16.11 -33.94
CA LYS A 43 6.87 -16.52 -34.30
C LYS A 43 6.39 -17.64 -33.37
N GLY A 44 5.44 -17.33 -32.49
CA GLY A 44 4.66 -18.31 -31.74
C GLY A 44 3.28 -18.56 -32.34
N PRO A 45 2.53 -19.57 -31.88
CA PRO A 45 1.18 -19.86 -32.38
C PRO A 45 0.26 -18.64 -32.16
N SER A 46 -0.62 -18.37 -33.15
CA SER A 46 -1.53 -17.23 -33.10
C SER A 46 -2.68 -17.49 -32.12
N SER A 47 -2.80 -16.72 -31.06
CA SER A 47 -3.98 -16.67 -30.22
C SER A 47 -4.65 -15.29 -30.33
N ARG A 48 -5.99 -15.27 -30.37
CA ARG A 48 -6.81 -14.05 -30.37
C ARG A 48 -7.49 -13.93 -29.04
N TYR A 49 -7.54 -12.72 -28.48
CA TYR A 49 -8.38 -12.40 -27.33
C TYR A 49 -9.84 -12.19 -27.76
N CYS A 50 -10.75 -12.24 -26.81
CA CYS A 50 -12.20 -12.07 -27.04
C CYS A 50 -12.59 -10.70 -27.62
N ASP A 51 -11.71 -9.69 -27.55
CA ASP A 51 -11.85 -8.36 -28.18
C ASP A 51 -11.37 -8.29 -29.64
N GLY A 52 -10.98 -9.42 -30.24
CA GLY A 52 -10.54 -9.52 -31.62
C GLY A 52 -9.13 -8.99 -31.93
N ARG A 53 -8.42 -8.46 -30.94
CA ARG A 53 -7.06 -7.95 -31.12
C ARG A 53 -6.01 -9.05 -30.97
N ASN A 54 -4.97 -9.01 -31.80
CA ASN A 54 -3.90 -9.99 -31.73
C ASN A 54 -2.66 -9.43 -31.03
N ARG A 55 -1.84 -10.31 -30.44
CA ARG A 55 -0.61 -9.93 -29.70
C ARG A 55 0.39 -9.08 -30.52
N ARG A 56 0.33 -9.13 -31.85
CA ARG A 56 1.18 -8.30 -32.72
C ARG A 56 0.84 -6.82 -32.65
N SER A 57 -0.42 -6.46 -32.40
CA SER A 57 -0.82 -5.06 -32.27
C SER A 57 -0.29 -4.43 -31.00
N PHE A 58 -0.12 -5.21 -29.92
CA PHE A 58 0.43 -4.75 -28.66
C PHE A 58 1.94 -4.47 -28.74
N LEU A 59 2.69 -5.27 -29.49
CA LEU A 59 4.14 -5.06 -29.68
C LEU A 59 4.49 -3.96 -30.70
N LYS A 60 3.55 -3.51 -31.52
CA LYS A 60 3.74 -2.37 -32.43
C LYS A 60 3.65 -1.01 -31.75
N ILE A 61 3.11 -0.92 -30.53
CA ILE A 61 3.00 0.33 -29.77
C ILE A 61 4.36 0.78 -29.22
N GLY A 62 5.34 -0.11 -29.12
CA GLY A 62 6.72 0.23 -28.72
C GLY A 62 7.58 0.95 -29.77
N GLY A 63 7.01 1.26 -30.94
CA GLY A 63 7.73 1.87 -32.06
C GLY A 63 7.12 3.16 -32.58
N LEU A 64 6.61 4.05 -31.73
CA LEU A 64 6.27 5.41 -32.11
C LEU A 64 7.54 6.23 -32.30
N SER A 65 8.04 6.21 -33.54
CA SER A 65 9.05 7.15 -34.02
C SER A 65 8.38 8.53 -34.13
N PHE A 66 8.50 9.36 -33.11
CA PHE A 66 8.35 10.79 -33.32
C PHE A 66 9.59 11.27 -34.08
N GLY A 67 9.34 11.99 -35.17
CA GLY A 67 10.35 12.41 -36.11
C GLY A 67 11.59 13.02 -35.47
N MET A 68 12.77 12.58 -35.95
CA MET A 68 14.11 13.03 -35.61
C MET A 68 14.58 12.73 -34.18
N GLY A 69 14.91 11.47 -33.93
CA GLY A 69 15.54 10.98 -32.70
C GLY A 69 14.69 9.89 -32.07
N GLY A 70 14.90 8.63 -32.50
CA GLY A 70 14.13 7.50 -31.93
C GLY A 70 14.44 7.31 -30.46
N PHE A 71 13.48 7.63 -29.59
CA PHE A 71 13.52 7.22 -28.18
C PHE A 71 13.25 5.73 -28.10
N SER A 72 14.23 4.96 -27.66
CA SER A 72 14.04 3.54 -27.32
C SER A 72 13.53 3.40 -25.88
N LEU A 73 12.90 2.26 -25.56
CA LEU A 73 12.55 1.94 -24.17
C LEU A 73 13.77 2.01 -23.24
N ALA A 74 14.97 1.69 -23.78
CA ALA A 74 16.24 1.85 -23.09
C ALA A 74 16.59 3.32 -22.82
N ASP A 75 16.22 4.24 -23.71
CA ASP A 75 16.45 5.67 -23.52
C ASP A 75 15.44 6.26 -22.53
N LEU A 76 14.21 5.73 -22.50
CA LEU A 76 13.24 6.06 -21.44
C LEU A 76 13.77 5.62 -20.07
N TYR A 77 14.27 4.39 -19.96
CA TYR A 77 14.88 3.92 -18.71
C TYR A 77 16.15 4.67 -18.33
N ARG A 78 16.95 5.14 -19.31
CA ARG A 78 18.11 6.00 -19.04
C ARG A 78 17.68 7.40 -18.61
N ALA A 79 16.64 7.97 -19.22
CA ALA A 79 16.10 9.26 -18.85
C ALA A 79 15.48 9.21 -17.43
N GLU A 80 14.74 8.15 -17.11
CA GLU A 80 14.24 7.89 -15.76
C GLU A 80 15.38 7.70 -14.74
N ALA A 81 16.48 7.02 -15.15
CA ALA A 81 17.66 6.82 -14.30
C ALA A 81 18.48 8.09 -14.08
N SER A 82 18.43 9.05 -15.00
CA SER A 82 19.15 10.32 -14.97
C SER A 82 18.30 11.51 -14.52
N SER A 83 17.00 11.31 -14.30
CA SER A 83 16.12 12.33 -13.76
C SER A 83 16.47 12.59 -12.30
N PRO A 84 16.73 13.85 -11.88
CA PRO A 84 16.95 14.19 -10.48
C PRO A 84 15.68 14.14 -9.64
N SER A 85 14.50 13.94 -10.25
CA SER A 85 13.28 13.67 -9.50
C SER A 85 13.38 12.31 -8.81
N PRO A 86 13.10 12.21 -7.49
CA PRO A 86 13.02 10.91 -6.83
C PRO A 86 12.06 10.05 -7.66
N ARG A 87 12.47 8.83 -8.01
CA ARG A 87 11.61 7.90 -8.73
C ARG A 87 10.35 7.74 -7.91
N SER A 88 9.23 8.29 -8.40
CA SER A 88 7.95 8.10 -7.78
C SER A 88 7.67 6.59 -7.77
N HIS A 89 7.44 6.06 -6.59
CA HIS A 89 7.09 4.66 -6.40
C HIS A 89 5.75 4.60 -5.70
N LYS A 90 4.91 3.68 -6.11
CA LYS A 90 3.59 3.49 -5.52
C LYS A 90 3.72 3.09 -4.04
N SER A 91 3.02 3.83 -3.18
CA SER A 91 3.04 3.63 -1.74
C SER A 91 1.64 3.75 -1.14
N VAL A 92 1.47 3.18 0.05
CA VAL A 92 0.24 3.27 0.84
C VAL A 92 0.57 3.77 2.25
N ILE A 93 -0.19 4.75 2.72
CA ILE A 93 -0.26 5.16 4.12
C ILE A 93 -1.63 4.71 4.65
N ASN A 94 -1.65 3.67 5.50
CA ASN A 94 -2.86 3.12 6.09
C ASN A 94 -3.00 3.57 7.54
N ILE A 95 -4.00 4.42 7.81
CA ILE A 95 -4.26 5.04 9.11
C ILE A 95 -5.43 4.34 9.77
N PHE A 96 -5.14 3.58 10.81
CA PHE A 96 -6.12 2.85 11.59
C PHE A 96 -6.65 3.72 12.72
N LEU A 97 -7.94 4.03 12.68
CA LEU A 97 -8.66 4.75 13.73
C LEU A 97 -9.16 3.73 14.77
N ALA A 98 -8.30 3.39 15.71
CA ALA A 98 -8.52 2.30 16.65
C ALA A 98 -9.72 2.54 17.57
N GLY A 99 -10.61 1.55 17.64
CA GLY A 99 -11.79 1.61 18.51
C GLY A 99 -13.11 1.84 17.78
N GLY A 100 -13.12 1.98 16.46
CA GLY A 100 -14.33 2.16 15.66
C GLY A 100 -14.82 3.61 15.60
N PRO A 101 -14.42 4.38 14.60
CA PRO A 101 -14.84 5.78 14.44
C PRO A 101 -16.34 5.88 14.17
N PRO A 102 -17.04 6.89 14.75
CA PRO A 102 -18.48 7.05 14.58
C PRO A 102 -18.78 7.65 13.18
N HIS A 103 -19.19 6.80 12.23
CA HIS A 103 -19.46 7.20 10.84
C HIS A 103 -20.45 8.35 10.74
N GLN A 104 -21.50 8.34 11.56
CA GLN A 104 -22.54 9.37 11.59
C GLN A 104 -22.11 10.69 12.23
N ASP A 105 -20.99 10.75 12.93
CA ASP A 105 -20.44 11.97 13.51
C ASP A 105 -19.20 12.47 12.75
N MET A 106 -18.81 11.80 11.66
CA MET A 106 -17.65 12.16 10.83
C MET A 106 -18.03 12.44 9.37
N TRP A 107 -18.41 11.41 8.61
CA TRP A 107 -18.57 11.48 7.16
C TRP A 107 -20.01 11.36 6.68
N ASP A 108 -20.94 10.94 7.53
CA ASP A 108 -22.33 10.63 7.16
C ASP A 108 -23.36 11.24 8.13
N ILE A 109 -23.32 12.57 8.30
CA ILE A 109 -24.17 13.31 9.26
C ILE A 109 -25.65 13.13 8.92
N LYS A 110 -26.46 12.72 9.92
CA LYS A 110 -27.88 12.39 9.78
C LYS A 110 -28.79 13.51 10.27
N THR A 111 -28.85 14.62 9.54
CA THR A 111 -29.62 15.83 9.92
C THR A 111 -31.12 15.56 10.13
N GLU A 112 -31.68 14.62 9.35
CA GLU A 112 -33.11 14.27 9.39
C GLU A 112 -33.45 13.18 10.41
N ALA A 113 -32.46 12.68 11.14
CA ALA A 113 -32.68 11.70 12.20
C ALA A 113 -33.20 12.37 13.47
N PRO A 114 -33.90 11.64 14.36
CA PRO A 114 -34.24 12.11 15.70
C PRO A 114 -33.00 12.54 16.50
N SER A 115 -33.16 13.41 17.47
CA SER A 115 -32.06 13.99 18.27
C SER A 115 -31.18 12.90 18.95
N GLU A 116 -31.78 11.81 19.38
CA GLU A 116 -31.08 10.69 20.01
C GLU A 116 -30.21 9.87 19.05
N VAL A 117 -30.28 10.17 17.75
CA VAL A 117 -29.43 9.58 16.69
C VAL A 117 -28.53 10.63 16.08
N ARG A 118 -29.10 11.76 15.70
CA ARG A 118 -28.42 12.84 14.99
C ARG A 118 -27.20 13.39 15.77
N GLY A 119 -27.32 13.49 17.11
CA GLY A 119 -26.29 14.06 17.95
C GLY A 119 -26.20 15.59 17.85
N GLU A 120 -25.00 16.12 18.16
CA GLU A 120 -24.77 17.56 18.31
C GLU A 120 -24.18 18.23 17.07
N PHE A 121 -23.52 17.45 16.17
CA PHE A 121 -22.76 18.03 15.07
C PHE A 121 -23.63 18.43 13.89
N GLN A 122 -23.18 19.48 13.20
CA GLN A 122 -23.78 19.97 11.97
C GLN A 122 -22.94 19.61 10.74
N PRO A 123 -23.58 19.40 9.59
CA PRO A 123 -22.86 19.21 8.33
C PRO A 123 -22.32 20.54 7.82
N ILE A 124 -21.14 20.51 7.21
CA ILE A 124 -20.59 21.61 6.44
C ILE A 124 -20.41 21.20 4.97
N ASN A 125 -20.56 22.16 4.06
CA ASN A 125 -20.30 21.94 2.66
C ASN A 125 -18.80 21.75 2.41
N THR A 126 -18.48 20.84 1.50
CA THR A 126 -17.12 20.64 1.01
C THR A 126 -16.87 21.50 -0.24
N ASN A 127 -15.63 21.49 -0.76
CA ASN A 127 -15.30 22.12 -2.05
C ASN A 127 -15.88 21.35 -3.26
N VAL A 128 -16.48 20.17 -3.04
CA VAL A 128 -17.23 19.41 -4.06
C VAL A 128 -18.73 19.60 -3.82
N PRO A 129 -19.49 20.18 -4.76
CA PRO A 129 -20.91 20.41 -4.59
C PRO A 129 -21.69 19.13 -4.30
N GLY A 130 -22.61 19.19 -3.34
CA GLY A 130 -23.46 18.05 -2.95
C GLY A 130 -22.83 17.10 -1.92
N ILE A 131 -21.55 17.26 -1.57
CA ILE A 131 -20.91 16.49 -0.51
C ILE A 131 -20.79 17.34 0.75
N GLN A 132 -21.29 16.81 1.85
CA GLN A 132 -21.19 17.41 3.18
C GLN A 132 -20.52 16.40 4.13
N ILE A 133 -19.75 16.92 5.09
CA ILE A 133 -19.13 16.16 6.19
C ILE A 133 -19.31 16.92 7.51
N CYS A 134 -18.91 16.32 8.63
CA CYS A 134 -19.01 16.95 9.95
C CYS A 134 -18.22 18.28 10.03
N GLU A 135 -18.79 19.27 10.73
CA GLU A 135 -18.20 20.59 11.00
C GLU A 135 -16.83 20.54 11.71
N VAL A 136 -16.47 19.41 12.31
CA VAL A 136 -15.17 19.18 12.97
C VAL A 136 -14.02 19.06 11.96
N PHE A 137 -14.33 18.86 10.65
CA PHE A 137 -13.35 18.61 9.59
C PHE A 137 -13.32 19.71 8.51
N PRO A 138 -13.17 21.00 8.86
CA PRO A 138 -13.24 22.08 7.87
C PRO A 138 -12.10 22.08 6.86
N LYS A 139 -10.90 21.63 7.24
CA LYS A 139 -9.74 21.56 6.35
C LYS A 139 -9.86 20.40 5.37
N LEU A 140 -10.37 19.25 5.80
CA LEU A 140 -10.65 18.11 4.93
C LEU A 140 -11.84 18.40 4.01
N ALA A 141 -12.83 19.17 4.46
CA ALA A 141 -13.91 19.64 3.60
C ALA A 141 -13.38 20.49 2.42
N ALA A 142 -12.33 21.27 2.63
CA ALA A 142 -11.67 22.04 1.57
C ALA A 142 -10.78 21.19 0.63
N LEU A 143 -10.59 19.89 0.91
CA LEU A 143 -9.77 18.94 0.14
C LEU A 143 -10.58 17.76 -0.38
N MET A 144 -11.91 17.87 -0.42
CA MET A 144 -12.77 16.76 -0.88
C MET A 144 -12.54 16.42 -2.36
N ASP A 145 -12.15 17.38 -3.19
CA ASP A 145 -11.75 17.15 -4.58
C ASP A 145 -10.54 16.20 -4.71
N LYS A 146 -9.68 16.12 -3.69
CA LYS A 146 -8.51 15.23 -3.61
C LYS A 146 -8.76 13.95 -2.81
N SER A 147 -10.00 13.75 -2.36
CA SER A 147 -10.38 12.63 -1.51
C SER A 147 -11.72 12.01 -1.89
N ALA A 148 -12.02 10.85 -1.35
CA ALA A 148 -13.32 10.19 -1.44
C ALA A 148 -13.74 9.69 -0.06
N VAL A 149 -15.03 9.83 0.28
CA VAL A 149 -15.60 9.26 1.48
C VAL A 149 -16.46 8.04 1.11
N ILE A 150 -16.32 6.96 1.86
CA ILE A 150 -17.14 5.77 1.76
C ILE A 150 -18.02 5.72 3.00
N ARG A 151 -19.34 5.82 2.81
CA ARG A 151 -20.32 5.90 3.90
C ARG A 151 -20.97 4.57 4.24
N SER A 152 -20.66 3.54 3.49
CA SER A 152 -21.36 2.26 3.46
C SER A 152 -20.41 1.06 3.60
N VAL A 153 -19.35 1.17 4.40
CA VAL A 153 -18.42 0.06 4.64
C VAL A 153 -19.15 -1.01 5.45
N VAL A 154 -19.18 -2.24 4.96
CA VAL A 154 -19.85 -3.40 5.56
C VAL A 154 -18.88 -4.58 5.75
N GLY A 155 -19.36 -5.65 6.39
CA GLY A 155 -18.53 -6.85 6.64
C GLY A 155 -17.68 -6.74 7.91
N CYS A 156 -17.87 -5.70 8.71
CA CYS A 156 -17.12 -5.46 9.94
C CYS A 156 -17.36 -6.52 11.01
N ARG A 157 -16.37 -6.81 11.84
CA ARG A 157 -16.48 -7.66 13.04
C ARG A 157 -16.39 -6.83 14.32
N GLY A 158 -17.03 -7.31 15.39
CA GLY A 158 -17.19 -6.54 16.64
C GLY A 158 -15.99 -6.58 17.60
N GLY A 159 -14.88 -7.19 17.23
CA GLY A 159 -13.66 -7.23 18.04
C GLY A 159 -12.77 -6.02 17.77
N HIS A 160 -12.10 -5.54 18.83
CA HIS A 160 -11.12 -4.45 18.70
C HIS A 160 -9.78 -4.94 18.13
N ASP A 161 -9.80 -5.62 17.01
CA ASP A 161 -8.58 -5.93 16.28
C ASP A 161 -8.61 -5.26 14.90
N GLY A 162 -7.49 -4.69 14.49
CA GLY A 162 -7.36 -4.03 13.20
C GLY A 162 -7.17 -4.98 12.02
N MET A 163 -7.33 -6.29 12.20
CA MET A 163 -6.98 -7.30 11.20
C MET A 163 -7.66 -7.05 9.86
N GLN A 164 -8.96 -6.75 9.85
CA GLN A 164 -9.67 -6.48 8.60
C GLN A 164 -9.15 -5.21 7.92
N CYS A 165 -8.76 -4.16 8.68
CA CYS A 165 -8.18 -2.93 8.13
C CYS A 165 -6.77 -3.14 7.58
N PHE A 166 -6.07 -4.17 7.98
CA PHE A 166 -4.71 -4.46 7.49
C PHE A 166 -4.66 -5.57 6.45
N THR A 167 -5.62 -6.51 6.46
CA THR A 167 -5.57 -7.72 5.61
C THR A 167 -6.78 -7.89 4.70
N GLY A 168 -7.91 -7.23 4.99
CA GLY A 168 -9.24 -7.52 4.42
C GLY A 168 -9.92 -8.75 5.04
N TRP A 169 -9.24 -9.50 5.89
CA TRP A 169 -9.72 -10.77 6.43
C TRP A 169 -9.97 -10.69 7.93
N GLU A 170 -10.89 -11.54 8.39
CA GLU A 170 -11.13 -11.74 9.83
C GLU A 170 -9.90 -12.33 10.51
N GLY A 171 -9.70 -11.98 11.78
CA GLY A 171 -8.54 -12.41 12.58
C GLY A 171 -8.38 -13.91 12.76
N ASN A 172 -9.43 -14.71 12.49
CA ASN A 172 -9.40 -16.18 12.52
C ASN A 172 -8.96 -16.81 11.18
N SER A 173 -8.94 -16.04 10.08
CA SER A 173 -8.57 -16.55 8.75
C SER A 173 -7.13 -17.04 8.75
N LEU A 174 -6.92 -18.30 8.38
CA LEU A 174 -5.62 -18.98 8.35
C LEU A 174 -4.83 -18.91 9.67
N LYS A 175 -5.51 -18.72 10.80
CA LYS A 175 -4.88 -18.56 12.13
C LYS A 175 -3.92 -19.70 12.49
N ASN A 176 -4.27 -20.94 12.10
CA ASN A 176 -3.43 -22.13 12.29
C ASN A 176 -2.14 -22.12 11.46
N LEU A 177 -2.02 -21.27 10.44
CA LEU A 177 -0.84 -21.09 9.60
C LEU A 177 -0.06 -19.80 9.95
N GLY A 178 -0.51 -19.05 10.96
CA GLY A 178 0.07 -17.76 11.34
C GLY A 178 -0.80 -16.55 10.99
N GLY A 179 -1.97 -16.74 10.37
CA GLY A 179 -2.88 -15.69 9.94
C GLY A 179 -2.59 -15.16 8.53
N ARG A 180 -3.46 -14.28 8.05
CA ARG A 180 -3.28 -13.61 6.75
C ARG A 180 -2.21 -12.52 6.84
N PRO A 181 -1.38 -12.34 5.81
CA PRO A 181 -0.43 -11.22 5.76
C PRO A 181 -1.17 -9.89 5.58
N SER A 182 -0.66 -8.84 6.22
CA SER A 182 -1.12 -7.48 6.01
C SER A 182 -0.68 -6.95 4.62
N ILE A 183 -1.33 -5.86 4.17
CA ILE A 183 -0.99 -5.16 2.92
C ILE A 183 0.52 -4.89 2.84
N GLY A 184 1.12 -4.39 3.93
CA GLY A 184 2.55 -4.10 3.97
C GLY A 184 3.43 -5.34 3.88
N ALA A 185 3.04 -6.43 4.54
CA ALA A 185 3.77 -7.70 4.47
C ALA A 185 3.67 -8.34 3.07
N ALA A 186 2.49 -8.30 2.45
CA ALA A 186 2.28 -8.78 1.09
C ALA A 186 3.08 -7.96 0.07
N ALA A 187 3.03 -6.61 0.15
CA ALA A 187 3.83 -5.73 -0.71
C ALA A 187 5.34 -5.95 -0.53
N ALA A 188 5.80 -6.12 0.71
CA ALA A 188 7.20 -6.44 1.00
C ALA A 188 7.63 -7.79 0.39
N ARG A 189 6.74 -8.78 0.38
CA ARG A 189 7.00 -10.10 -0.21
C ARG A 189 7.04 -10.06 -1.73
N LEU A 190 6.13 -9.31 -2.34
CA LEU A 190 5.96 -9.27 -3.80
C LEU A 190 7.00 -8.37 -4.48
N PHE A 191 7.31 -7.23 -3.88
CA PHE A 191 8.15 -6.20 -4.52
C PHE A 191 9.51 -5.99 -3.83
N GLY A 192 9.63 -6.35 -2.55
CA GLY A 192 10.80 -5.97 -1.76
C GLY A 192 10.90 -4.45 -1.53
N PRO A 193 12.05 -3.98 -1.05
CA PRO A 193 12.31 -2.55 -0.85
C PRO A 193 12.49 -1.81 -2.19
N VAL A 194 12.11 -0.53 -2.24
CA VAL A 194 12.45 0.37 -3.35
C VAL A 194 13.94 0.75 -3.30
N ASP A 195 14.40 1.02 -2.10
CA ASP A 195 15.80 1.31 -1.78
C ASP A 195 16.26 0.27 -0.74
N PRO A 196 17.35 -0.48 -0.99
CA PRO A 196 17.83 -1.50 -0.07
C PRO A 196 18.11 -1.00 1.35
N SER A 197 18.37 0.30 1.49
CA SER A 197 18.66 0.94 2.78
C SER A 197 17.42 1.33 3.59
N VAL A 198 16.21 1.08 3.06
CA VAL A 198 14.95 1.44 3.71
C VAL A 198 14.02 0.22 3.74
N PRO A 199 13.42 -0.13 4.89
CA PRO A 199 12.49 -1.25 4.95
C PRO A 199 11.26 -1.00 4.06
N PRO A 200 10.73 -2.01 3.36
CA PRO A 200 9.55 -1.84 2.50
C PRO A 200 8.26 -1.61 3.27
N PHE A 201 8.23 -1.98 4.55
CA PHE A 201 7.06 -1.88 5.41
C PHE A 201 7.44 -1.35 6.80
N VAL A 202 6.80 -0.26 7.21
CA VAL A 202 7.02 0.41 8.51
C VAL A 202 5.70 0.52 9.26
N GLY A 203 5.73 0.24 10.56
CA GLY A 203 4.61 0.38 11.47
C GLY A 203 4.88 1.45 12.53
N LEU A 204 4.01 2.46 12.59
CA LEU A 204 4.10 3.59 13.51
C LEU A 204 3.03 3.53 14.63
N ALA A 205 2.65 2.33 15.06
CA ALA A 205 1.69 2.15 16.14
C ALA A 205 2.42 2.14 17.49
N ALA A 206 2.25 3.22 18.26
CA ALA A 206 2.81 3.31 19.60
C ALA A 206 2.22 2.22 20.53
N PRO A 207 2.99 1.68 21.48
CA PRO A 207 2.48 0.71 22.44
C PRO A 207 1.33 1.29 23.28
N THR A 208 0.24 0.52 23.41
CA THR A 208 -0.94 0.88 24.21
C THR A 208 -1.26 -0.25 25.20
N ARG A 209 -2.10 0.01 26.21
CA ARG A 209 -2.54 -1.04 27.13
C ARG A 209 -3.48 -2.04 26.44
N HIS A 210 -4.28 -1.58 25.48
CA HIS A 210 -5.07 -2.45 24.62
C HIS A 210 -4.23 -2.84 23.40
N VAL A 211 -3.52 -3.96 23.52
CA VAL A 211 -2.53 -4.42 22.52
C VAL A 211 -3.02 -4.40 21.06
N PRO A 212 -4.26 -4.79 20.73
CA PRO A 212 -4.76 -4.70 19.35
C PRO A 212 -4.71 -3.30 18.75
N TRP A 213 -4.79 -2.24 19.55
CA TRP A 213 -4.69 -0.86 19.05
C TRP A 213 -3.26 -0.40 18.80
N SER A 214 -2.28 -1.18 19.24
CA SER A 214 -0.86 -1.01 18.88
C SER A 214 -0.46 -1.82 17.66
N ASP A 215 -1.41 -2.46 16.99
CA ASP A 215 -1.14 -3.21 15.77
C ASP A 215 -0.98 -2.25 14.58
N SER A 216 0.00 -2.53 13.75
CA SER A 216 0.26 -1.83 12.49
C SER A 216 0.27 -2.81 11.31
N GLY A 217 -0.33 -3.98 11.52
CA GLY A 217 -0.29 -5.10 10.59
C GLY A 217 0.81 -6.10 10.94
N GLN A 218 0.62 -7.31 10.46
CA GLN A 218 1.49 -8.45 10.76
C GLN A 218 1.91 -9.18 9.49
N ALA A 219 2.97 -9.97 9.63
CA ALA A 219 3.47 -10.80 8.52
C ALA A 219 2.54 -11.97 8.16
N GLY A 220 1.71 -12.40 9.10
CA GLY A 220 0.88 -13.58 8.92
C GLY A 220 1.72 -14.83 8.60
N PHE A 221 1.23 -15.67 7.72
CA PHE A 221 1.91 -16.90 7.29
C PHE A 221 3.24 -16.67 6.53
N LEU A 222 3.57 -15.43 6.17
CA LEU A 222 4.85 -15.11 5.52
C LEU A 222 6.05 -15.16 6.48
N GLY A 223 5.79 -15.11 7.79
CA GLY A 223 6.83 -15.15 8.81
C GLY A 223 7.49 -13.80 9.10
N SER A 224 8.29 -13.77 10.17
CA SER A 224 8.82 -12.53 10.78
C SER A 224 9.67 -11.66 9.85
N ALA A 225 10.23 -12.23 8.80
CA ALA A 225 11.00 -11.52 7.79
C ALA A 225 10.22 -10.42 7.05
N TYR A 226 8.90 -10.52 7.02
CA TYR A 226 7.98 -9.58 6.38
C TYR A 226 7.18 -8.75 7.39
N SER A 227 7.54 -8.82 8.67
CA SER A 227 6.93 -7.98 9.72
C SER A 227 7.26 -6.51 9.51
N PRO A 228 6.39 -5.58 9.95
CA PRO A 228 6.69 -4.17 9.89
C PRO A 228 7.94 -3.83 10.71
N PHE A 229 8.79 -2.98 10.18
CA PHE A 229 9.81 -2.32 10.99
C PHE A 229 9.10 -1.32 11.92
N LYS A 230 9.35 -1.43 13.24
CA LYS A 230 8.77 -0.55 14.26
C LYS A 230 9.86 0.36 14.84
N PRO A 231 9.85 1.67 14.53
CA PRO A 231 10.86 2.60 15.05
C PRO A 231 10.87 2.71 16.58
N ASP A 232 9.69 2.58 17.21
CA ASP A 232 9.54 2.61 18.68
C ASP A 232 9.87 1.29 19.37
N GLY A 233 10.19 0.26 18.58
CA GLY A 233 10.51 -1.07 19.06
C GLY A 233 11.99 -1.26 19.43
N PRO A 234 12.34 -2.46 19.94
CA PRO A 234 13.73 -2.81 20.26
C PRO A 234 14.71 -2.68 19.09
N GLY A 235 14.21 -2.69 17.84
CA GLY A 235 15.01 -2.55 16.63
C GLY A 235 15.78 -1.22 16.56
N MET A 236 15.19 -0.11 17.01
CA MET A 236 15.87 1.20 16.99
C MET A 236 17.08 1.27 17.93
N GLN A 237 17.00 0.63 19.08
CA GLN A 237 18.15 0.56 20.02
C GLN A 237 19.33 -0.21 19.41
N ASN A 238 19.05 -1.14 18.50
CA ASN A 238 20.06 -1.93 17.78
C ASN A 238 20.60 -1.21 16.55
N MET A 239 19.93 -0.15 16.04
CA MET A 239 20.40 0.64 14.90
C MET A 239 21.49 1.66 15.28
N THR A 240 21.68 1.97 16.57
CA THR A 240 22.82 2.74 17.02
C THR A 240 23.98 1.78 17.29
N LEU A 241 25.02 1.82 16.47
CA LEU A 241 26.25 1.05 16.65
C LEU A 241 27.02 1.52 17.91
N LYS A 242 26.45 1.26 19.09
CA LYS A 242 27.11 1.62 20.37
C LYS A 242 28.40 0.81 20.51
N GLY A 243 29.53 1.46 20.31
CA GLY A 243 30.85 0.89 20.58
C GLY A 243 31.43 -0.04 19.50
N ILE A 244 30.80 -0.14 18.33
CA ILE A 244 31.34 -0.90 17.19
C ILE A 244 31.59 0.08 16.04
N SER A 245 32.81 0.20 15.57
CA SER A 245 33.11 0.97 14.37
C SER A 245 32.58 0.27 13.11
N PHE A 246 32.27 1.03 12.08
CA PHE A 246 31.81 0.53 10.77
C PHE A 246 32.79 -0.51 10.19
N ASP A 247 34.09 -0.25 10.28
CA ASP A 247 35.15 -1.15 9.81
C ASP A 247 35.07 -2.51 10.53
N ARG A 248 34.88 -2.49 11.84
CA ARG A 248 34.76 -3.71 12.66
C ARG A 248 33.48 -4.52 12.33
N LEU A 249 32.42 -3.84 11.88
CA LEU A 249 31.19 -4.50 11.42
C LEU A 249 31.42 -5.16 10.06
N GLN A 250 32.13 -4.47 9.15
CA GLN A 250 32.51 -5.02 7.85
C GLN A 250 33.47 -6.21 7.98
N ASP A 251 34.45 -6.14 8.88
CA ASP A 251 35.38 -7.24 9.15
C ASP A 251 34.66 -8.47 9.68
N ARG A 252 33.73 -8.30 10.63
CA ARG A 252 32.90 -9.40 11.15
C ARG A 252 32.04 -10.03 10.06
N ARG A 253 31.50 -9.22 9.16
CA ARG A 253 30.72 -9.70 8.02
C ARG A 253 31.59 -10.51 7.04
N ARG A 254 32.77 -10.02 6.73
CA ARG A 254 33.71 -10.73 5.87
C ARG A 254 34.07 -12.10 6.45
N LEU A 255 34.31 -12.15 7.76
CA LEU A 255 34.59 -13.39 8.49
C LEU A 255 33.39 -14.36 8.48
N LEU A 256 32.16 -13.83 8.68
CA LEU A 256 30.93 -14.62 8.59
C LEU A 256 30.71 -15.16 7.18
N ASN A 257 30.91 -14.35 6.14
CA ASN A 257 30.78 -14.79 4.75
C ASN A 257 31.83 -15.85 4.37
N GLU A 258 33.04 -15.76 4.91
CA GLU A 258 34.07 -16.77 4.71
C GLU A 258 33.74 -18.12 5.42
N LEU A 259 33.13 -18.05 6.61
CA LEU A 259 32.65 -19.22 7.34
C LEU A 259 31.39 -19.83 6.70
N ASP A 260 30.50 -19.00 6.16
CA ASP A 260 29.25 -19.43 5.53
C ASP A 260 29.49 -20.00 4.12
N THR A 261 30.56 -19.59 3.43
CA THR A 261 30.96 -20.23 2.16
C THR A 261 31.30 -21.71 2.37
N MET A 262 31.91 -22.07 3.50
CA MET A 262 32.14 -23.48 3.85
C MET A 262 30.87 -24.27 4.19
N ARG A 263 29.80 -23.60 4.63
CA ARG A 263 28.50 -24.22 4.94
C ARG A 263 27.58 -24.31 3.72
N ARG A 264 27.71 -23.39 2.74
CA ARG A 264 26.89 -23.37 1.51
C ARG A 264 27.07 -24.60 0.63
N ASP A 265 28.27 -25.16 0.61
CA ASP A 265 28.54 -26.41 -0.12
C ASP A 265 27.73 -27.62 0.41
N ILE A 266 27.03 -27.45 1.55
CA ILE A 266 26.22 -28.46 2.23
C ILE A 266 24.71 -28.13 2.22
N ASP A 267 24.30 -26.88 1.86
CA ASP A 267 22.88 -26.46 1.93
C ASP A 267 22.14 -26.72 0.61
N ILE A 268 21.47 -27.86 0.55
CA ILE A 268 20.61 -28.28 -0.57
C ILE A 268 19.25 -27.57 -0.56
N SER A 269 18.90 -26.85 0.54
CA SER A 269 17.55 -26.29 0.75
C SER A 269 17.34 -24.85 0.27
N GLY A 270 18.41 -24.09 -0.03
CA GLY A 270 18.35 -22.66 -0.34
C GLY A 270 17.96 -21.76 0.84
N ALA A 271 17.83 -22.33 2.05
CA ALA A 271 17.46 -21.60 3.25
C ALA A 271 18.54 -20.59 3.66
N MET A 272 19.81 -20.90 3.39
CA MET A 272 20.94 -19.99 3.69
C MET A 272 20.99 -18.81 2.74
N GLU A 273 20.67 -18.95 1.44
CA GLU A 273 20.56 -17.83 0.52
C GLU A 273 19.50 -16.80 0.99
N GLY A 274 18.38 -17.30 1.50
CA GLY A 274 17.35 -16.46 2.12
C GLY A 274 17.86 -15.69 3.34
N MET A 275 18.60 -16.37 4.24
CA MET A 275 19.19 -15.75 5.44
C MET A 275 20.25 -14.70 5.08
N ASP A 276 21.08 -14.95 4.07
CA ASP A 276 22.08 -14.01 3.58
C ASP A 276 21.45 -12.75 3.02
N ALA A 277 20.36 -12.88 2.25
CA ALA A 277 19.64 -11.74 1.70
C ALA A 277 19.01 -10.88 2.83
N PHE A 278 18.52 -11.49 3.90
CA PHE A 278 18.02 -10.77 5.07
C PHE A 278 19.15 -10.11 5.88
N GLY A 279 20.25 -10.80 6.09
CA GLY A 279 21.42 -10.25 6.76
C GLY A 279 21.99 -9.04 6.00
N GLN A 280 22.02 -9.11 4.67
CA GLN A 280 22.42 -7.99 3.82
C GLN A 280 21.48 -6.80 3.96
N ARG A 281 20.16 -7.02 3.86
CA ARG A 281 19.16 -5.94 4.03
C ARG A 281 19.24 -5.30 5.41
N ALA A 282 19.38 -6.09 6.47
CA ALA A 282 19.54 -5.56 7.82
C ALA A 282 20.78 -4.66 7.92
N LEU A 283 21.87 -5.04 7.27
CA LEU A 283 23.10 -4.25 7.25
C LEU A 283 22.91 -2.96 6.42
N ASP A 284 22.28 -3.04 5.24
CA ASP A 284 22.04 -1.89 4.38
C ASP A 284 21.19 -0.84 5.10
N VAL A 285 20.16 -1.28 5.85
CA VAL A 285 19.36 -0.42 6.71
C VAL A 285 20.17 0.17 7.87
N LEU A 286 21.02 -0.63 8.53
CA LEU A 286 21.84 -0.19 9.67
C LEU A 286 22.98 0.76 9.28
N THR A 287 23.43 0.72 8.04
CA THR A 287 24.57 1.53 7.55
C THR A 287 24.14 2.79 6.80
N SER A 288 22.84 2.91 6.46
CA SER A 288 22.31 4.10 5.77
C SER A 288 21.75 5.11 6.77
N SER A 289 22.06 6.39 6.54
CA SER A 289 21.42 7.49 7.26
C SER A 289 19.97 7.73 6.79
N LYS A 290 19.56 7.22 5.62
CA LYS A 290 18.31 7.59 4.94
C LYS A 290 17.07 7.30 5.79
N LEU A 291 17.00 6.11 6.42
CA LEU A 291 15.90 5.78 7.33
C LEU A 291 15.95 6.65 8.60
N VAL A 292 17.13 6.81 9.19
CA VAL A 292 17.33 7.64 10.39
C VAL A 292 16.95 9.09 10.09
N ASP A 293 17.35 9.60 8.93
CA ASP A 293 17.02 10.95 8.48
C ASP A 293 15.52 11.12 8.28
N ALA A 294 14.84 10.13 7.72
CA ALA A 294 13.38 10.14 7.55
C ALA A 294 12.61 10.18 8.89
N LEU A 295 13.16 9.55 9.92
CA LEU A 295 12.58 9.51 11.28
C LEU A 295 12.91 10.77 12.09
N ASP A 296 13.95 11.53 11.72
CA ASP A 296 14.41 12.72 12.43
C ASP A 296 13.69 13.98 11.94
N LEU A 297 12.64 14.39 12.64
CA LEU A 297 11.86 15.58 12.32
C LEU A 297 12.62 16.90 12.50
N SER A 298 13.76 16.91 13.20
CA SER A 298 14.60 18.10 13.32
C SER A 298 15.24 18.52 11.99
N LYS A 299 15.25 17.61 11.03
CA LYS A 299 15.76 17.85 9.65
C LYS A 299 14.68 18.36 8.68
N GLU A 300 13.44 18.50 9.13
CA GLU A 300 12.34 19.04 8.32
C GLU A 300 12.25 20.56 8.50
N ASP A 301 11.70 21.25 7.50
CA ASP A 301 11.39 22.69 7.61
C ASP A 301 10.41 22.89 8.78
N PRO A 302 10.74 23.74 9.75
CA PRO A 302 9.86 24.02 10.90
C PRO A 302 8.45 24.51 10.49
N LYS A 303 8.30 25.14 9.32
CA LYS A 303 7.00 25.56 8.77
C LYS A 303 6.17 24.35 8.36
N ILE A 304 6.80 23.32 7.79
CA ILE A 304 6.12 22.06 7.44
C ILE A 304 5.72 21.35 8.74
N VAL A 305 6.64 21.20 9.70
CA VAL A 305 6.33 20.58 11.01
C VAL A 305 5.13 21.25 11.66
N ALA A 306 5.09 22.58 11.69
CA ALA A 306 3.99 23.36 12.29
C ALA A 306 2.62 23.11 11.60
N ARG A 307 2.59 22.76 10.30
CA ARG A 307 1.35 22.43 9.56
C ARG A 307 0.65 21.18 10.11
N TYR A 308 1.42 20.20 10.59
CA TYR A 308 0.87 18.94 11.12
C TYR A 308 0.34 19.08 12.55
N GLY A 309 0.72 20.10 13.29
CA GLY A 309 0.33 20.35 14.66
C GLY A 309 1.52 20.34 15.63
N ASP A 310 1.23 20.26 16.94
CA ASP A 310 2.25 20.43 17.99
C ASP A 310 3.13 19.18 18.22
N GLY A 311 2.85 18.09 17.54
CA GLY A 311 3.59 16.83 17.65
C GLY A 311 3.47 16.12 19.00
N LYS A 312 2.73 16.67 19.96
CA LYS A 312 2.58 16.06 21.27
C LYS A 312 1.56 14.95 21.26
N PRO A 313 1.95 13.74 21.68
CA PRO A 313 0.99 12.66 21.84
C PRO A 313 -0.10 13.06 22.83
N TYR A 314 -1.36 12.87 22.44
CA TYR A 314 -2.49 13.04 23.33
C TYR A 314 -3.18 11.71 23.52
N ASN A 315 -3.33 11.29 24.76
CA ASN A 315 -4.09 10.12 25.16
C ASN A 315 -5.40 10.57 25.78
N TYR A 316 -6.51 10.40 25.08
CA TYR A 316 -7.83 10.66 25.64
C TYR A 316 -8.11 9.73 26.82
N GLN A 317 -7.71 8.47 26.68
CA GLN A 317 -7.69 7.49 27.74
C GLN A 317 -6.37 6.69 27.69
N TYR A 318 -5.94 6.22 28.87
CA TYR A 318 -4.65 5.56 29.07
C TYR A 318 -4.48 4.22 28.35
N ASP A 319 -5.57 3.62 27.85
CA ASP A 319 -5.60 2.32 27.15
C ASP A 319 -5.60 2.45 25.64
N GLY A 320 -5.76 3.64 25.09
CA GLY A 320 -5.93 3.89 23.68
C GLY A 320 -4.66 4.33 22.93
N ALA A 321 -4.71 4.27 21.61
CA ALA A 321 -3.69 4.84 20.75
C ALA A 321 -3.66 6.37 20.92
N PRO A 322 -2.47 7.00 20.99
CA PRO A 322 -2.35 8.44 21.09
C PRO A 322 -2.68 9.14 19.75
N THR A 323 -3.10 10.40 19.83
CA THR A 323 -3.19 11.28 18.65
C THR A 323 -1.82 11.92 18.38
N CYS A 324 -0.91 11.16 17.78
CA CYS A 324 0.42 11.62 17.43
C CYS A 324 0.41 12.25 16.02
N ASN A 325 0.20 13.56 15.92
CA ASN A 325 0.14 14.27 14.63
C ASN A 325 1.44 14.21 13.85
N ASP A 326 2.57 14.21 14.55
CA ASP A 326 3.92 14.07 13.98
C ASP A 326 4.14 12.73 13.27
N GLN A 327 3.45 11.67 13.68
CA GLN A 327 3.55 10.37 12.98
C GLN A 327 3.07 10.44 11.52
N LEU A 328 2.12 11.34 11.18
CA LEU A 328 1.70 11.54 9.80
C LEU A 328 2.80 12.23 8.98
N LEU A 329 3.54 13.15 9.58
CA LEU A 329 4.73 13.75 8.95
C LEU A 329 5.84 12.71 8.78
N VAL A 330 6.09 11.88 9.79
CA VAL A 330 7.03 10.75 9.68
C VAL A 330 6.62 9.81 8.56
N ALA A 331 5.32 9.48 8.42
CA ALA A 331 4.82 8.63 7.36
C ALA A 331 5.09 9.22 5.96
N ARG A 332 4.88 10.55 5.76
CA ARG A 332 5.24 11.22 4.51
C ARG A 332 6.74 11.11 4.23
N ARG A 333 7.60 11.37 5.21
CA ARG A 333 9.06 11.28 5.05
C ARG A 333 9.54 9.86 4.74
N LEU A 334 8.89 8.86 5.33
CA LEU A 334 9.18 7.45 5.07
C LEU A 334 8.81 7.04 3.63
N VAL A 335 7.64 7.43 3.12
CA VAL A 335 7.29 7.13 1.73
C VAL A 335 8.18 7.89 0.75
N GLU A 336 8.57 9.12 1.04
CA GLU A 336 9.56 9.89 0.28
C GLU A 336 10.94 9.19 0.27
N ALA A 337 11.32 8.55 1.38
CA ALA A 337 12.55 7.76 1.49
C ALA A 337 12.49 6.41 0.75
N GLY A 338 11.32 5.94 0.34
CA GLY A 338 11.16 4.70 -0.42
C GLY A 338 10.45 3.57 0.32
N VAL A 339 9.80 3.84 1.46
CA VAL A 339 8.93 2.86 2.12
C VAL A 339 7.66 2.67 1.28
N ARG A 340 7.31 1.41 0.98
CA ARG A 340 6.11 1.10 0.18
C ARG A 340 4.82 1.19 0.98
N VAL A 341 4.84 0.75 2.21
CA VAL A 341 3.66 0.77 3.06
C VAL A 341 4.04 1.28 4.44
N VAL A 342 3.34 2.32 4.88
CA VAL A 342 3.37 2.81 6.25
C VAL A 342 1.99 2.58 6.85
N SER A 343 1.91 1.81 7.93
CA SER A 343 0.69 1.65 8.70
C SER A 343 0.83 2.32 10.05
N LEU A 344 -0.18 3.04 10.48
CA LEU A 344 -0.17 3.70 11.79
C LEU A 344 -1.53 3.61 12.47
N SER A 345 -1.52 3.67 13.80
CA SER A 345 -2.72 3.73 14.63
C SER A 345 -2.87 5.14 15.19
N TYR A 346 -4.07 5.71 15.09
CA TYR A 346 -4.30 7.11 15.44
C TYR A 346 -5.55 7.30 16.31
N GLY A 347 -5.35 7.74 17.51
CA GLY A 347 -6.42 8.07 18.45
C GLY A 347 -7.15 6.85 19.02
N ARG A 348 -7.93 7.08 20.07
CA ARG A 348 -8.83 6.11 20.66
C ARG A 348 -10.27 6.49 20.35
N TRP A 349 -10.89 5.77 19.41
CA TRP A 349 -12.24 6.08 18.93
C TRP A 349 -13.35 5.26 19.63
N ASP A 350 -13.00 4.49 20.64
CA ASP A 350 -13.93 3.68 21.43
C ASP A 350 -14.77 4.53 22.40
N SER A 351 -15.78 5.17 21.84
CA SER A 351 -16.57 6.25 22.47
C SER A 351 -17.83 5.76 23.18
N HIS A 352 -17.72 4.76 24.08
CA HIS A 352 -18.84 4.31 24.90
C HIS A 352 -19.42 5.38 25.85
N GLY A 353 -18.71 6.48 26.03
CA GLY A 353 -19.14 7.70 26.72
C GLY A 353 -18.47 8.91 26.13
N GLN A 354 -19.10 10.09 26.27
CA GLN A 354 -18.55 11.38 25.84
C GLN A 354 -18.09 11.38 24.38
N ASN A 355 -18.88 10.75 23.50
CA ASN A 355 -18.56 10.59 22.07
C ASN A 355 -18.27 11.93 21.39
N PHE A 356 -19.06 12.96 21.72
CA PHE A 356 -18.94 14.26 21.04
C PHE A 356 -17.69 15.02 21.44
N ASP A 357 -17.30 14.96 22.72
CA ASP A 357 -16.05 15.56 23.19
C ASP A 357 -14.83 14.84 22.60
N LEU A 358 -14.90 13.51 22.50
CA LEU A 358 -13.87 12.71 21.85
C LEU A 358 -13.73 13.07 20.37
N VAL A 359 -14.83 13.17 19.63
CA VAL A 359 -14.81 13.54 18.21
C VAL A 359 -14.31 14.97 18.01
N ARG A 360 -14.67 15.94 18.87
CA ARG A 360 -14.11 17.31 18.81
C ARG A 360 -12.60 17.30 19.00
N ASP A 361 -12.09 16.54 19.98
CA ASP A 361 -10.67 16.48 20.26
C ASP A 361 -9.90 15.72 19.19
N HIS A 362 -10.24 14.46 18.92
CA HIS A 362 -9.52 13.60 18.00
C HIS A 362 -9.76 14.01 16.53
N GLY A 363 -11.00 14.37 16.20
CA GLY A 363 -11.39 14.81 14.86
C GLY A 363 -10.69 16.13 14.48
N GLY A 364 -10.67 17.11 15.36
CA GLY A 364 -9.98 18.38 15.10
C GLY A 364 -8.46 18.21 14.91
N LYS A 365 -7.83 17.31 15.66
CA LYS A 365 -6.41 16.96 15.47
C LYS A 365 -6.18 16.19 14.18
N LEU A 366 -7.06 15.24 13.85
CA LEU A 366 -7.02 14.50 12.60
C LEU A 366 -7.20 15.44 11.40
N ASP A 367 -8.17 16.36 11.45
CA ASP A 367 -8.38 17.37 10.42
C ASP A 367 -7.10 18.18 10.15
N GLN A 368 -6.39 18.56 11.22
CA GLN A 368 -5.12 19.29 11.12
C GLN A 368 -4.03 18.47 10.44
N CYS A 369 -3.71 17.28 10.94
CA CYS A 369 -2.56 16.54 10.45
C CYS A 369 -2.82 15.81 9.13
N LEU A 370 -4.05 15.34 8.89
CA LEU A 370 -4.41 14.66 7.64
C LEU A 370 -4.49 15.64 6.47
N SER A 371 -5.06 16.84 6.68
CA SER A 371 -5.06 17.88 5.65
C SER A 371 -3.64 18.35 5.32
N ALA A 372 -2.76 18.44 6.34
CA ALA A 372 -1.35 18.75 6.14
C ALA A 372 -0.65 17.67 5.31
N LEU A 373 -0.92 16.38 5.59
CA LEU A 373 -0.37 15.24 4.84
C LEU A 373 -0.77 15.28 3.36
N VAL A 374 -2.07 15.47 3.07
CA VAL A 374 -2.56 15.55 1.68
C VAL A 374 -1.91 16.71 0.93
N ASN A 375 -1.89 17.91 1.53
CA ASN A 375 -1.29 19.07 0.90
C ASN A 375 0.22 18.93 0.70
N ASP A 376 0.94 18.36 1.67
CA ASP A 376 2.40 18.17 1.59
C ASP A 376 2.76 17.17 0.47
N LEU A 377 1.99 16.08 0.33
CA LEU A 377 2.17 15.13 -0.77
C LEU A 377 1.83 15.73 -2.12
N ASP A 378 0.77 16.54 -2.20
CA ASP A 378 0.35 17.21 -3.43
C ASP A 378 1.39 18.27 -3.87
N GLU A 379 1.84 19.15 -2.97
CA GLU A 379 2.87 20.15 -3.21
C GLU A 379 4.20 19.55 -3.67
N ARG A 380 4.48 18.30 -3.28
CA ARG A 380 5.67 17.52 -3.69
C ARG A 380 5.46 16.72 -4.97
N GLY A 381 4.25 16.73 -5.55
CA GLY A 381 3.89 15.93 -6.72
C GLY A 381 3.89 14.42 -6.45
N MET A 382 3.65 14.03 -5.19
CA MET A 382 3.66 12.63 -4.75
C MET A 382 2.24 12.06 -4.56
N LEU A 383 1.21 12.91 -4.51
CA LEU A 383 -0.13 12.47 -4.12
C LEU A 383 -0.71 11.40 -5.06
N ASP A 384 -0.42 11.46 -6.37
CA ASP A 384 -0.88 10.46 -7.34
C ASP A 384 -0.22 9.09 -7.16
N ASP A 385 0.90 9.03 -6.45
CA ASP A 385 1.65 7.79 -6.23
C ASP A 385 1.50 7.26 -4.80
N VAL A 386 0.93 8.05 -3.88
CA VAL A 386 0.75 7.69 -2.48
C VAL A 386 -0.75 7.64 -2.15
N ALA A 387 -1.28 6.43 -1.97
CA ALA A 387 -2.65 6.26 -1.48
C ALA A 387 -2.70 6.40 0.04
N ILE A 388 -3.68 7.15 0.53
CA ILE A 388 -3.96 7.31 1.95
C ILE A 388 -5.31 6.67 2.24
N ALA A 389 -5.40 5.79 3.24
CA ALA A 389 -6.65 5.26 3.77
C ALA A 389 -6.78 5.58 5.25
N VAL A 390 -7.96 6.05 5.66
CA VAL A 390 -8.31 6.40 7.05
C VAL A 390 -9.62 5.74 7.40
N TRP A 391 -9.58 4.74 8.27
CA TRP A 391 -10.74 3.92 8.61
C TRP A 391 -10.54 3.14 9.92
N GLY A 392 -11.58 2.50 10.40
CA GLY A 392 -11.56 1.68 11.61
C GLY A 392 -12.22 0.33 11.43
N GLU A 393 -12.14 -0.50 12.46
CA GLU A 393 -12.58 -1.90 12.44
C GLU A 393 -14.09 -2.07 12.34
N PHE A 394 -14.89 -1.08 12.81
CA PHE A 394 -16.35 -1.05 12.71
C PHE A 394 -16.87 0.38 12.97
N GLY A 395 -18.18 0.58 12.83
CA GLY A 395 -18.85 1.83 13.15
C GLY A 395 -19.40 1.87 14.58
N ARG A 396 -20.21 2.88 14.88
CA ARG A 396 -20.82 3.08 16.20
C ARG A 396 -22.35 3.07 16.09
N THR A 397 -23.02 2.71 17.21
CA THR A 397 -24.49 2.65 17.24
C THR A 397 -25.10 3.98 16.84
N PRO A 398 -26.14 3.98 16.00
CA PRO A 398 -26.89 5.20 15.66
C PRO A 398 -27.45 5.89 16.90
N LYS A 399 -28.09 5.13 17.79
CA LYS A 399 -28.65 5.68 19.02
C LYS A 399 -27.57 5.97 20.05
N ILE A 400 -27.59 7.20 20.56
CA ILE A 400 -26.72 7.69 21.64
C ILE A 400 -27.17 7.03 22.93
N ASN A 401 -26.22 6.50 23.71
CA ASN A 401 -26.48 5.87 25.00
C ASN A 401 -26.58 6.89 26.15
N ALA A 402 -26.93 6.43 27.36
CA ALA A 402 -27.12 7.28 28.55
C ALA A 402 -25.87 8.07 28.98
N ASN A 403 -24.66 7.66 28.52
CA ASN A 403 -23.40 8.33 28.83
C ASN A 403 -22.94 9.28 27.71
N ALA A 404 -23.86 9.74 26.85
CA ALA A 404 -23.56 10.53 25.66
C ALA A 404 -22.50 9.84 24.75
N GLY A 405 -22.50 8.51 24.75
CA GLY A 405 -21.62 7.66 23.97
C GLY A 405 -22.36 6.90 22.87
N ARG A 406 -21.57 6.18 22.07
CA ARG A 406 -22.08 5.24 21.07
C ARG A 406 -21.37 3.90 21.24
N ASP A 407 -22.12 2.82 21.23
CA ASP A 407 -21.59 1.46 21.41
C ASP A 407 -21.13 0.85 20.07
N HIS A 408 -20.61 -0.38 20.07
CA HIS A 408 -20.14 -1.06 18.86
C HIS A 408 -21.28 -1.32 17.87
N TRP A 409 -21.00 -1.08 16.58
CA TRP A 409 -21.94 -1.31 15.49
C TRP A 409 -21.25 -1.89 14.27
N THR A 410 -21.47 -3.17 14.03
CA THR A 410 -20.79 -3.92 12.96
C THR A 410 -21.51 -3.90 11.61
N LYS A 411 -22.77 -3.39 11.57
CA LYS A 411 -23.55 -3.40 10.33
C LYS A 411 -23.03 -2.44 9.28
N VAL A 412 -22.47 -1.32 9.71
CA VAL A 412 -21.92 -0.31 8.80
C VAL A 412 -20.84 0.52 9.50
N SER A 413 -19.83 0.88 8.75
CA SER A 413 -18.74 1.79 9.10
C SER A 413 -18.48 2.76 7.94
N CYS A 414 -17.36 3.46 8.00
CA CYS A 414 -16.93 4.41 6.98
C CYS A 414 -15.44 4.31 6.72
N ALA A 415 -15.02 4.83 5.56
CA ALA A 415 -13.62 5.04 5.23
C ALA A 415 -13.45 6.37 4.48
N TRP A 416 -12.24 6.92 4.57
CA TRP A 416 -11.79 8.08 3.80
C TRP A 416 -10.51 7.72 3.06
N LEU A 417 -10.47 8.00 1.74
CA LEU A 417 -9.34 7.69 0.89
C LEU A 417 -8.90 8.94 0.13
N ALA A 418 -7.59 9.05 -0.15
CA ALA A 418 -7.03 10.11 -1.00
C ALA A 418 -5.80 9.63 -1.76
N GLY A 419 -5.46 10.33 -2.84
CA GLY A 419 -4.26 10.08 -3.62
C GLY A 419 -4.23 8.72 -4.33
N GLY A 420 -3.02 8.22 -4.60
CA GLY A 420 -2.80 6.91 -5.23
C GLY A 420 -3.29 6.78 -6.68
N GLY A 421 -3.60 7.90 -7.35
CA GLY A 421 -4.21 7.90 -8.68
C GLY A 421 -5.69 7.50 -8.69
N LEU A 422 -6.35 7.53 -7.52
CA LEU A 422 -7.78 7.25 -7.40
C LEU A 422 -8.63 8.39 -7.98
N LYS A 423 -9.80 8.06 -8.51
CA LYS A 423 -10.83 9.05 -8.87
C LYS A 423 -11.46 9.61 -7.60
N THR A 424 -11.04 10.78 -7.20
CA THR A 424 -11.48 11.48 -6.01
C THR A 424 -12.66 12.42 -6.26
N GLY A 425 -13.06 13.24 -5.28
CA GLY A 425 -14.21 14.16 -5.39
C GLY A 425 -15.55 13.43 -5.27
N GLN A 426 -15.64 12.31 -4.54
CA GLN A 426 -16.82 11.45 -4.46
C GLN A 426 -17.21 11.12 -3.03
N ALA A 427 -18.52 10.93 -2.85
CA ALA A 427 -19.08 10.21 -1.70
C ALA A 427 -19.72 8.92 -2.22
N ILE A 428 -19.23 7.77 -1.77
CA ILE A 428 -19.65 6.44 -2.22
C ILE A 428 -20.55 5.81 -1.18
N GLY A 429 -21.72 5.34 -1.64
CA GLY A 429 -22.72 4.69 -0.83
C GLY A 429 -23.46 5.63 0.10
N ALA A 430 -24.53 5.09 0.67
CA ALA A 430 -25.34 5.80 1.66
C ALA A 430 -25.88 4.82 2.71
N THR A 431 -26.07 5.31 3.94
CA THR A 431 -26.83 4.60 4.95
C THR A 431 -28.27 5.10 5.01
N ASN A 432 -29.15 4.33 5.65
CA ASN A 432 -30.52 4.73 5.87
C ASN A 432 -30.62 6.03 6.71
N ARG A 433 -31.83 6.58 6.85
CA ARG A 433 -32.06 7.82 7.59
C ARG A 433 -31.52 7.82 9.02
N MET A 434 -31.41 6.66 9.63
CA MET A 434 -30.94 6.49 11.00
C MET A 434 -29.43 6.19 11.08
N GLY A 435 -28.74 5.95 9.95
CA GLY A 435 -27.34 5.55 9.95
C GLY A 435 -27.11 4.11 10.45
N GLU A 436 -28.11 3.23 10.32
CA GLU A 436 -28.08 1.89 10.89
C GLU A 436 -27.47 0.84 9.97
N GLU A 437 -27.68 1.00 8.67
CA GLU A 437 -27.28 0.04 7.64
C GLU A 437 -27.07 0.71 6.30
N ALA A 438 -26.24 0.12 5.46
CA ALA A 438 -26.03 0.55 4.09
C ALA A 438 -27.28 0.26 3.25
N VAL A 439 -27.80 1.28 2.55
CA VAL A 439 -28.96 1.16 1.65
C VAL A 439 -28.58 1.41 0.19
N GLU A 440 -27.42 2.02 -0.06
CA GLU A 440 -26.90 2.27 -1.39
C GLU A 440 -25.42 1.87 -1.41
N ARG A 441 -25.04 1.13 -2.45
CA ARG A 441 -23.66 0.72 -2.72
C ARG A 441 -22.91 0.28 -1.44
N PRO A 442 -23.30 -0.83 -0.79
CA PRO A 442 -22.50 -1.39 0.29
C PRO A 442 -21.10 -1.74 -0.24
N VAL A 443 -20.08 -1.35 0.50
CA VAL A 443 -18.66 -1.58 0.18
C VAL A 443 -18.10 -2.53 1.22
N ASP A 444 -17.68 -3.71 0.81
CA ASP A 444 -17.04 -4.67 1.71
C ASP A 444 -15.65 -4.18 2.16
N MET A 445 -15.24 -4.53 3.38
CA MET A 445 -13.90 -4.19 3.87
C MET A 445 -12.78 -4.73 2.96
N GLN A 446 -13.02 -5.86 2.29
CA GLN A 446 -12.06 -6.39 1.31
C GLN A 446 -11.97 -5.55 0.03
N GLU A 447 -13.05 -4.87 -0.41
CA GLU A 447 -12.99 -3.95 -1.55
C GLU A 447 -12.06 -2.76 -1.26
N VAL A 448 -12.08 -2.24 -0.02
CA VAL A 448 -11.14 -1.18 0.41
C VAL A 448 -9.71 -1.67 0.32
N VAL A 449 -9.41 -2.86 0.85
CA VAL A 449 -8.07 -3.45 0.79
C VAL A 449 -7.66 -3.79 -0.65
N ALA A 450 -8.57 -4.30 -1.48
CA ALA A 450 -8.33 -4.54 -2.91
C ALA A 450 -7.98 -3.24 -3.63
N THR A 451 -8.64 -2.13 -3.30
CA THR A 451 -8.33 -0.80 -3.84
C THR A 451 -6.91 -0.37 -3.47
N LEU A 452 -6.48 -0.60 -2.22
CA LEU A 452 -5.10 -0.31 -1.81
C LEU A 452 -4.07 -1.21 -2.51
N TYR A 453 -4.38 -2.47 -2.75
CA TYR A 453 -3.54 -3.33 -3.59
C TYR A 453 -3.47 -2.83 -5.03
N HIS A 454 -4.60 -2.40 -5.60
CA HIS A 454 -4.65 -1.83 -6.95
C HIS A 454 -3.75 -0.58 -7.07
N THR A 455 -3.79 0.34 -6.09
CA THR A 455 -2.92 1.53 -6.08
C THR A 455 -1.43 1.17 -6.00
N LEU A 456 -1.06 0.03 -5.40
CA LEU A 456 0.29 -0.50 -5.40
C LEU A 456 0.67 -1.19 -6.72
N GLY A 457 -0.26 -1.32 -7.67
CA GLY A 457 -0.05 -2.05 -8.93
C GLY A 457 -0.16 -3.57 -8.79
N ILE A 458 -0.84 -4.06 -7.75
CA ILE A 458 -1.08 -5.49 -7.51
C ILE A 458 -2.48 -5.84 -8.04
N ASP A 459 -2.53 -6.74 -9.02
CA ASP A 459 -3.78 -7.33 -9.49
C ASP A 459 -4.20 -8.47 -8.55
N THR A 460 -5.26 -8.25 -7.77
CA THR A 460 -5.76 -9.20 -6.77
C THR A 460 -6.39 -10.45 -7.38
N HIS A 461 -6.82 -10.41 -8.65
CA HIS A 461 -7.38 -11.58 -9.34
C HIS A 461 -6.34 -12.62 -9.76
N SER A 462 -5.14 -12.15 -10.09
CA SER A 462 -4.07 -13.03 -10.60
C SER A 462 -2.96 -13.27 -9.59
N THR A 463 -2.84 -12.43 -8.56
CA THR A 463 -1.75 -12.50 -7.59
C THR A 463 -2.10 -13.41 -6.42
N THR A 464 -1.28 -14.43 -6.24
CA THR A 464 -1.35 -15.32 -5.07
C THR A 464 0.00 -15.40 -4.38
N ILE A 465 -0.02 -15.71 -3.09
CA ILE A 465 1.19 -16.02 -2.31
C ILE A 465 1.01 -17.41 -1.71
N ALA A 466 2.01 -18.27 -1.88
CA ALA A 466 1.97 -19.61 -1.32
C ALA A 466 2.08 -19.55 0.23
N ASP A 467 1.17 -20.25 0.91
CA ASP A 467 1.24 -20.44 2.35
C ASP A 467 2.35 -21.48 2.72
N PRO A 468 2.65 -21.71 4.01
CA PRO A 468 3.70 -22.66 4.41
C PRO A 468 3.47 -24.10 3.97
N THR A 469 2.27 -24.47 3.52
CA THR A 469 1.95 -25.79 2.97
C THR A 469 2.14 -25.86 1.46
N GLY A 470 2.51 -24.73 0.82
CA GLY A 470 2.66 -24.60 -0.64
C GLY A 470 1.35 -24.29 -1.38
N ARG A 471 0.25 -24.08 -0.66
CA ARG A 471 -1.04 -23.75 -1.27
C ARG A 471 -1.10 -22.27 -1.63
N PRO A 472 -1.47 -21.90 -2.88
CA PRO A 472 -1.64 -20.50 -3.26
C PRO A 472 -2.85 -19.88 -2.53
N GLN A 473 -2.64 -18.71 -1.95
CA GLN A 473 -3.66 -17.93 -1.26
C GLN A 473 -3.82 -16.59 -2.00
N PHE A 474 -5.06 -16.23 -2.36
CA PHE A 474 -5.38 -14.88 -2.83
C PHE A 474 -5.22 -13.87 -1.69
N LEU A 475 -4.86 -12.64 -2.05
CA LEU A 475 -4.68 -11.55 -1.09
C LEU A 475 -6.01 -11.14 -0.48
N VAL A 476 -7.03 -10.99 -1.30
CA VAL A 476 -8.44 -10.74 -0.97
C VAL A 476 -9.33 -11.48 -1.99
N ASP A 477 -10.62 -11.61 -1.69
CA ASP A 477 -11.61 -12.25 -2.59
C ASP A 477 -12.52 -11.22 -3.29
N SER A 478 -12.25 -9.92 -3.11
CA SER A 478 -13.05 -8.83 -3.68
C SER A 478 -12.27 -8.03 -4.73
N ASP A 479 -13.04 -7.39 -5.61
CA ASP A 479 -12.54 -6.40 -6.56
C ASP A 479 -12.23 -5.06 -5.88
N PRO A 480 -11.35 -4.23 -6.46
CA PRO A 480 -11.24 -2.83 -6.06
C PRO A 480 -12.56 -2.08 -6.25
N ILE A 481 -12.77 -1.03 -5.46
CA ILE A 481 -13.94 -0.14 -5.59
C ILE A 481 -13.95 0.47 -6.98
N ALA A 482 -14.88 0.03 -7.83
CA ALA A 482 -14.90 0.38 -9.25
C ALA A 482 -15.04 1.90 -9.50
N GLU A 483 -15.72 2.60 -8.62
CA GLU A 483 -15.92 4.05 -8.69
C GLU A 483 -14.62 4.83 -8.50
N LEU A 484 -13.64 4.25 -7.80
CA LEU A 484 -12.35 4.88 -7.48
C LEU A 484 -11.23 4.53 -8.47
N ILE A 485 -11.40 3.49 -9.27
CA ILE A 485 -10.39 3.10 -10.26
C ILE A 485 -10.71 3.66 -11.65
N ALA A 486 -9.66 3.88 -12.48
CA ALA A 486 -9.78 4.51 -13.80
C ALA A 486 -10.26 3.51 -14.88
#